data_58e10af2f97b4014e607ea393ae80055
#
_entry.id   58e10af2f97b4014e607ea393ae80055
#
_cell.length_a   1.000
_cell.length_b   1.000
_cell.length_c   1.000
_cell.angle_alpha   90.00
_cell.angle_beta   90.00
_cell.angle_gamma   90.00
#
_symmetry.space_group_name_H-M   'P 1'
#
loop_
_entity.id
_entity.type
_entity.pdbx_description
1 polymer ?
#
loop_
_entity_poly.entity_id
_entity_poly.type
_entity_poly.pdbx_seq_one_letter_code
_entity_poly.pdbx_strand_id
1 'polypeptide(L)'
;FGNFVKFLTYQISCNLSGVFIVFPLTLLDLGIPLLPIHILLLNLISETGPCIALGLEKPEETIMKRKPRPKHERLLTKARWIRMICEAVLLALVGIAAFFLGYEQSLPLATTMVLVTAFLSRLWHALNARSETLSIFSKHLRRNSALTYTVLGTLLFLFLAIYTSLGNSLIKTVPLEPTLLFACLFLSGISVVLIEVYKIILRRSREVPHEPLA
;
A
#
# COMPACT_ATOMS: atom_id res chain seq x y z
N PHE A 1 -8.17 -0.47 -19.69
CA PHE A 1 -7.23 0.61 -19.43
C PHE A 1 -7.28 1.06 -17.96
N GLY A 2 -8.46 1.43 -17.42
CA GLY A 2 -8.59 1.91 -16.04
C GLY A 2 -8.01 0.95 -15.00
N ASN A 3 -8.34 -0.33 -15.08
CA ASN A 3 -7.82 -1.34 -14.15
C ASN A 3 -6.31 -1.51 -14.27
N PHE A 4 -5.76 -1.39 -15.48
CA PHE A 4 -4.32 -1.45 -15.70
C PHE A 4 -3.59 -0.28 -15.04
N VAL A 5 -4.17 0.93 -15.08
CA VAL A 5 -3.62 2.10 -14.39
C VAL A 5 -3.67 1.90 -12.87
N LYS A 6 -4.79 1.37 -12.32
CA LYS A 6 -4.93 1.07 -10.89
C LYS A 6 -3.85 0.09 -10.42
N PHE A 7 -3.67 -1.00 -11.17
CA PHE A 7 -2.63 -2.00 -10.95
C PHE A 7 -1.22 -1.38 -10.96
N LEU A 8 -0.87 -0.63 -12.02
CA LEU A 8 0.46 0.00 -12.13
C LEU A 8 0.71 1.01 -11.00
N THR A 9 -0.27 1.85 -10.68
CA THR A 9 -0.13 2.84 -9.61
C THR A 9 0.13 2.14 -8.28
N TYR A 10 -0.66 1.13 -7.95
CA TYR A 10 -0.49 0.33 -6.74
C TYR A 10 0.91 -0.31 -6.67
N GLN A 11 1.28 -1.05 -7.72
CA GLN A 11 2.55 -1.79 -7.78
C GLN A 11 3.76 -0.86 -7.63
N ILE A 12 3.79 0.26 -8.38
CA ILE A 12 4.91 1.19 -8.36
C ILE A 12 5.02 1.87 -6.98
N SER A 13 3.90 2.29 -6.38
CA SER A 13 3.91 2.90 -5.05
C SER A 13 4.43 1.93 -3.98
N CYS A 14 4.01 0.66 -4.03
CA CYS A 14 4.47 -0.37 -3.11
C CYS A 14 5.98 -0.64 -3.24
N ASN A 15 6.47 -0.80 -4.47
CA ASN A 15 7.90 -1.06 -4.71
C ASN A 15 8.79 0.13 -4.32
N LEU A 16 8.37 1.36 -4.66
CA LEU A 16 9.08 2.58 -4.24
C LEU A 16 9.11 2.72 -2.72
N SER A 17 8.01 2.36 -2.03
CA SER A 17 8.00 2.41 -0.56
C SER A 17 9.06 1.49 0.06
N GLY A 18 9.26 0.30 -0.51
CA GLY A 18 10.32 -0.62 -0.08
C GLY A 18 11.71 0.01 -0.21
N VAL A 19 11.98 0.67 -1.35
CA VAL A 19 13.25 1.40 -1.56
C VAL A 19 13.40 2.53 -0.55
N PHE A 20 12.34 3.31 -0.31
CA PHE A 20 12.36 4.43 0.63
C PHE A 20 12.45 3.99 2.11
N ILE A 21 12.14 2.74 2.44
CA ILE A 21 12.41 2.17 3.76
C ILE A 21 13.88 1.72 3.85
N VAL A 22 14.30 0.89 2.89
CA VAL A 22 15.60 0.21 2.97
C VAL A 22 16.76 1.20 2.82
N PHE A 23 16.67 2.06 1.81
CA PHE A 23 17.79 2.96 1.46
C PHE A 23 18.21 3.88 2.63
N PRO A 24 17.32 4.69 3.26
CA PRO A 24 17.75 5.59 4.32
C PRO A 24 18.22 4.86 5.57
N LEU A 25 17.56 3.79 5.99
CA LEU A 25 17.93 3.06 7.20
C LEU A 25 19.28 2.34 7.04
N THR A 26 19.56 1.81 5.85
CA THR A 26 20.86 1.21 5.54
C THR A 26 21.96 2.28 5.43
N LEU A 27 21.66 3.44 4.83
CA LEU A 27 22.63 4.55 4.71
C LEU A 27 23.02 5.11 6.09
N LEU A 28 22.11 5.09 7.05
CA LEU A 28 22.36 5.50 8.45
C LEU A 28 23.04 4.41 9.29
N ASP A 29 23.44 3.29 8.66
CA ASP A 29 24.10 2.15 9.32
C ASP A 29 23.29 1.54 10.50
N LEU A 30 21.97 1.65 10.43
CA LEU A 30 21.05 1.09 11.45
C LEU A 30 20.78 -0.41 11.26
N GLY A 31 21.43 -1.03 10.29
CA GLY A 31 21.23 -2.42 9.91
C GLY A 31 20.28 -2.59 8.71
N ILE A 32 19.94 -3.83 8.41
CA ILE A 32 19.08 -4.18 7.26
C ILE A 32 17.62 -4.25 7.73
N PRO A 33 16.77 -3.27 7.37
CA PRO A 33 15.39 -3.21 7.87
C PRO A 33 14.46 -4.27 7.24
N LEU A 34 14.78 -4.74 6.04
CA LEU A 34 14.06 -5.79 5.32
C LEU A 34 15.06 -6.75 4.68
N LEU A 35 15.05 -8.00 5.08
CA LEU A 35 15.86 -9.05 4.49
C LEU A 35 15.40 -9.34 3.05
N PRO A 36 16.28 -9.91 2.18
CA PRO A 36 15.87 -10.28 0.82
C PRO A 36 14.63 -11.19 0.77
N ILE A 37 14.49 -12.12 1.71
CA ILE A 37 13.29 -12.97 1.82
C ILE A 37 12.04 -12.14 2.13
N HIS A 38 12.15 -11.09 2.95
CA HIS A 38 11.03 -10.20 3.26
C HIS A 38 10.56 -9.47 2.00
N ILE A 39 11.49 -8.94 1.20
CA ILE A 39 11.18 -8.24 -0.06
C ILE A 39 10.51 -9.20 -1.05
N LEU A 40 11.03 -10.42 -1.17
CA LEU A 40 10.43 -11.45 -2.02
C LEU A 40 8.98 -11.76 -1.61
N LEU A 41 8.73 -11.95 -0.32
CA LEU A 41 7.40 -12.27 0.20
C LEU A 41 6.43 -11.09 0.07
N LEU A 42 6.91 -9.85 0.27
CA LEU A 42 6.12 -8.65 0.05
C LEU A 42 5.64 -8.58 -1.41
N ASN A 43 6.51 -8.83 -2.38
CA ASN A 43 6.17 -8.79 -3.79
C ASN A 43 5.27 -9.96 -4.20
N LEU A 44 5.59 -11.17 -3.73
CA LEU A 44 4.86 -12.38 -4.12
C LEU A 44 3.49 -12.48 -3.46
N ILE A 45 3.39 -12.24 -2.17
CA ILE A 45 2.17 -12.51 -1.39
C ILE A 45 1.34 -11.25 -1.20
N SER A 46 1.95 -10.13 -0.76
CA SER A 46 1.15 -8.94 -0.47
C SER A 46 0.82 -8.11 -1.70
N GLU A 47 1.54 -8.25 -2.81
CA GLU A 47 1.31 -7.45 -4.02
C GLU A 47 0.64 -8.22 -5.16
N THR A 48 1.09 -9.44 -5.46
CA THR A 48 0.61 -10.18 -6.65
C THR A 48 -0.89 -10.43 -6.61
N GLY A 49 -1.41 -10.87 -5.47
CA GLY A 49 -2.84 -11.12 -5.30
C GLY A 49 -3.69 -9.86 -5.48
N PRO A 50 -3.42 -8.78 -4.74
CA PRO A 50 -4.12 -7.50 -4.93
C PRO A 50 -3.98 -6.95 -6.36
N CYS A 51 -2.83 -7.08 -7.01
CA CYS A 51 -2.63 -6.68 -8.41
C CYS A 51 -3.59 -7.39 -9.36
N ILE A 52 -3.70 -8.72 -9.24
CA ILE A 52 -4.64 -9.51 -10.04
C ILE A 52 -6.08 -9.08 -9.72
N ALA A 53 -6.41 -8.92 -8.45
CA ALA A 53 -7.75 -8.50 -8.02
C ALA A 53 -8.15 -7.12 -8.53
N LEU A 54 -7.20 -6.16 -8.58
CA LEU A 54 -7.41 -4.83 -9.17
C LEU A 54 -7.56 -4.90 -10.69
N GLY A 55 -6.82 -5.80 -11.34
CA GLY A 55 -6.98 -6.08 -12.77
C GLY A 55 -8.38 -6.61 -13.14
N LEU A 56 -8.96 -7.40 -12.25
CA LEU A 56 -10.32 -7.98 -12.38
C LEU A 56 -11.44 -7.07 -11.83
N GLU A 57 -11.13 -5.87 -11.39
CA GLU A 57 -12.11 -4.92 -10.85
C GLU A 57 -13.19 -4.61 -11.89
N LYS A 58 -14.45 -4.62 -11.46
CA LYS A 58 -15.58 -4.27 -12.33
C LYS A 58 -15.51 -2.79 -12.74
N PRO A 59 -15.90 -2.44 -13.97
CA PRO A 59 -15.92 -1.04 -14.41
C PRO A 59 -16.79 -0.17 -13.49
N GLU A 60 -16.34 1.08 -13.26
CA GLU A 60 -17.12 2.06 -12.53
C GLU A 60 -18.40 2.41 -13.31
N GLU A 61 -19.53 2.58 -12.64
CA GLU A 61 -20.82 2.90 -13.28
C GLU A 61 -20.80 4.20 -14.10
N THR A 62 -19.90 5.11 -13.72
CA THR A 62 -19.72 6.41 -14.38
C THR A 62 -18.89 6.34 -15.67
N ILE A 63 -18.32 5.19 -16.01
CA ILE A 63 -17.39 5.08 -17.16
C ILE A 63 -18.06 5.45 -18.49
N MET A 64 -19.34 5.08 -18.66
CA MET A 64 -20.11 5.41 -19.87
C MET A 64 -20.51 6.89 -20.00
N LYS A 65 -20.40 7.65 -18.91
CA LYS A 65 -20.69 9.09 -18.87
C LYS A 65 -19.45 9.94 -19.18
N ARG A 66 -18.28 9.34 -19.22
CA ARG A 66 -17.01 10.03 -19.49
C ARG A 66 -16.77 10.16 -20.99
N LYS A 67 -16.20 11.30 -21.41
CA LYS A 67 -15.77 11.47 -22.80
C LYS A 67 -14.76 10.41 -23.19
N PRO A 68 -14.75 9.95 -24.47
CA PRO A 68 -13.73 9.03 -24.97
C PRO A 68 -12.32 9.57 -24.73
N ARG A 69 -11.42 8.68 -24.39
CA ARG A 69 -10.03 9.03 -24.10
C ARG A 69 -9.30 9.47 -25.39
N PRO A 70 -8.45 10.51 -25.34
CA PRO A 70 -7.57 10.86 -26.45
C PRO A 70 -6.61 9.71 -26.79
N LYS A 71 -6.40 9.42 -28.06
CA LYS A 71 -5.55 8.30 -28.52
C LYS A 71 -4.09 8.38 -28.05
N HIS A 72 -3.58 9.58 -27.80
CA HIS A 72 -2.19 9.85 -27.39
C HIS A 72 -2.00 10.10 -25.89
N GLU A 73 -3.03 9.87 -25.07
CA GLU A 73 -2.89 10.04 -23.63
C GLU A 73 -1.92 9.01 -23.03
N ARG A 74 -0.91 9.48 -22.30
CA ARG A 74 0.06 8.63 -21.62
C ARG A 74 -0.60 7.85 -20.46
N LEU A 75 -0.19 6.58 -20.28
CA LEU A 75 -0.64 5.74 -19.17
C LEU A 75 -0.34 6.39 -17.82
N LEU A 76 0.89 6.87 -17.65
CA LEU A 76 1.35 7.53 -16.44
C LEU A 76 1.58 9.02 -16.74
N THR A 77 0.64 9.85 -16.31
CA THR A 77 0.75 11.31 -16.37
C THR A 77 1.64 11.82 -15.23
N LYS A 78 2.14 13.07 -15.33
CA LYS A 78 2.90 13.72 -14.24
C LYS A 78 2.12 13.69 -12.91
N ALA A 79 0.82 13.94 -12.95
CA ALA A 79 -0.03 13.90 -11.75
C ALA A 79 -0.08 12.50 -11.12
N ARG A 80 -0.13 11.43 -11.93
CA ARG A 80 -0.07 10.04 -11.42
C ARG A 80 1.30 9.73 -10.83
N TRP A 81 2.39 10.19 -11.43
CA TRP A 81 3.74 10.02 -10.87
C TRP A 81 3.89 10.70 -9.51
N ILE A 82 3.45 11.96 -9.39
CA ILE A 82 3.49 12.68 -8.11
C ILE A 82 2.67 11.92 -7.06
N ARG A 83 1.49 11.46 -7.43
CA ARG A 83 0.63 10.67 -6.55
C ARG A 83 1.34 9.39 -6.06
N MET A 84 1.91 8.60 -6.97
CA MET A 84 2.62 7.36 -6.64
C MET A 84 3.78 7.61 -5.69
N ILE A 85 4.56 8.68 -5.92
CA ILE A 85 5.68 9.06 -5.05
C ILE A 85 5.16 9.47 -3.67
N CYS A 86 4.12 10.30 -3.59
CA CYS A 86 3.52 10.69 -2.31
C CYS A 86 3.00 9.48 -1.53
N GLU A 87 2.27 8.57 -2.20
CA GLU A 87 1.78 7.33 -1.59
C GLU A 87 2.95 6.45 -1.12
N ALA A 88 4.01 6.30 -1.92
CA ALA A 88 5.21 5.55 -1.55
C ALA A 88 5.93 6.14 -0.33
N VAL A 89 6.06 7.47 -0.27
CA VAL A 89 6.64 8.16 0.89
C VAL A 89 5.81 7.93 2.14
N LEU A 90 4.48 8.04 2.06
CA LEU A 90 3.59 7.79 3.20
C LEU A 90 3.71 6.35 3.71
N LEU A 91 3.72 5.36 2.80
CA LEU A 91 3.91 3.96 3.15
C LEU A 91 5.29 3.71 3.76
N ALA A 92 6.33 4.40 3.28
CA ALA A 92 7.68 4.28 3.81
C ALA A 92 7.79 4.89 5.22
N LEU A 93 7.20 6.06 5.45
CA LEU A 93 7.25 6.73 6.75
C LEU A 93 6.64 5.88 7.87
N VAL A 94 5.50 5.21 7.62
CA VAL A 94 4.91 4.30 8.62
C VAL A 94 5.77 3.05 8.84
N GLY A 95 6.44 2.55 7.80
CA GLY A 95 7.40 1.45 7.92
C GLY A 95 8.64 1.85 8.72
N ILE A 96 9.20 3.03 8.47
CA ILE A 96 10.34 3.59 9.22
C ILE A 96 9.95 3.84 10.68
N ALA A 97 8.75 4.36 10.95
CA ALA A 97 8.25 4.53 12.31
C ALA A 97 8.15 3.17 13.05
N ALA A 98 7.66 2.13 12.38
CA ALA A 98 7.62 0.78 12.92
C ALA A 98 9.04 0.23 13.20
N PHE A 99 10.02 0.54 12.34
CA PHE A 99 11.41 0.17 12.56
C PHE A 99 11.92 0.74 13.88
N PHE A 100 11.80 2.04 14.10
CA PHE A 100 12.31 2.68 15.30
C PHE A 100 11.63 2.19 16.58
N LEU A 101 10.33 1.90 16.56
CA LEU A 101 9.62 1.31 17.70
C LEU A 101 10.18 -0.07 18.13
N GLY A 102 10.62 -0.88 17.17
CA GLY A 102 11.23 -2.17 17.46
C GLY A 102 12.73 -2.10 17.71
N TYR A 103 13.42 -1.11 17.14
CA TYR A 103 14.88 -0.99 17.14
C TYR A 103 15.47 -0.81 18.54
N GLU A 104 14.74 -0.12 19.41
CA GLU A 104 15.14 0.08 20.82
C GLU A 104 15.26 -1.23 21.60
N GLN A 105 14.55 -2.28 21.18
CA GLN A 105 14.58 -3.59 21.83
C GLN A 105 15.54 -4.56 21.12
N SER A 106 15.40 -4.72 19.80
CA SER A 106 16.32 -5.55 19.01
C SER A 106 16.12 -5.35 17.50
N LEU A 107 17.19 -5.56 16.71
CA LEU A 107 17.12 -5.51 15.25
C LEU A 107 16.15 -6.56 14.65
N PRO A 108 16.12 -7.84 15.10
CA PRO A 108 15.12 -8.81 14.61
C PRO A 108 13.68 -8.39 14.86
N LEU A 109 13.40 -7.73 15.98
CA LEU A 109 12.08 -7.19 16.28
C LEU A 109 11.74 -6.03 15.33
N ALA A 110 12.68 -5.10 15.14
CA ALA A 110 12.52 -3.99 14.21
C ALA A 110 12.20 -4.48 12.79
N THR A 111 12.96 -5.43 12.26
CA THR A 111 12.73 -6.02 10.93
C THR A 111 11.38 -6.70 10.83
N THR A 112 10.94 -7.39 11.87
CA THR A 112 9.60 -8.02 11.92
C THR A 112 8.49 -6.97 11.93
N MET A 113 8.63 -5.90 12.72
CA MET A 113 7.65 -4.82 12.78
C MET A 113 7.54 -4.07 11.44
N VAL A 114 8.67 -3.82 10.75
CA VAL A 114 8.67 -3.26 9.40
C VAL A 114 7.93 -4.17 8.44
N LEU A 115 8.24 -5.47 8.46
CA LEU A 115 7.60 -6.46 7.59
C LEU A 115 6.08 -6.46 7.77
N VAL A 116 5.63 -6.59 9.02
CA VAL A 116 4.20 -6.60 9.37
C VAL A 116 3.50 -5.32 8.94
N THR A 117 4.09 -4.16 9.27
CA THR A 117 3.54 -2.86 8.90
C THR A 117 3.49 -2.69 7.38
N ALA A 118 4.52 -3.13 6.65
CA ALA A 118 4.55 -3.09 5.20
C ALA A 118 3.46 -3.98 4.57
N PHE A 119 3.26 -5.21 5.07
CA PHE A 119 2.17 -6.09 4.62
C PHE A 119 0.81 -5.42 4.83
N LEU A 120 0.53 -4.95 6.03
CA LEU A 120 -0.75 -4.32 6.38
C LEU A 120 -1.00 -3.05 5.57
N SER A 121 0.01 -2.18 5.44
CA SER A 121 -0.10 -0.95 4.67
C SER A 121 -0.39 -1.21 3.19
N ARG A 122 0.21 -2.25 2.60
CA ARG A 122 -0.06 -2.65 1.21
C ARG A 122 -1.47 -3.19 1.03
N LEU A 123 -2.00 -3.95 1.97
CA LEU A 123 -3.39 -4.40 1.92
C LEU A 123 -4.36 -3.21 1.97
N TRP A 124 -4.11 -2.26 2.86
CA TRP A 124 -4.88 -1.03 2.92
C TRP A 124 -4.76 -0.21 1.63
N HIS A 125 -3.53 -0.09 1.12
CA HIS A 125 -3.29 0.62 -0.12
C HIS A 125 -4.00 -0.03 -1.33
N ALA A 126 -4.08 -1.37 -1.38
CA ALA A 126 -4.85 -2.07 -2.40
C ALA A 126 -6.35 -1.71 -2.37
N LEU A 127 -6.93 -1.58 -1.17
CA LEU A 127 -8.32 -1.11 -1.03
C LEU A 127 -8.47 0.34 -1.52
N ASN A 128 -7.49 1.20 -1.23
CA ASN A 128 -7.46 2.57 -1.72
C ASN A 128 -7.29 2.69 -3.24
N ALA A 129 -6.51 1.80 -3.85
CA ALA A 129 -6.19 1.80 -5.28
C ALA A 129 -7.39 1.43 -6.18
N ARG A 130 -8.48 0.89 -5.62
CA ARG A 130 -9.71 0.54 -6.35
C ARG A 130 -10.34 1.72 -7.08
N SER A 131 -10.17 2.92 -6.56
CA SER A 131 -10.64 4.15 -7.24
C SER A 131 -9.67 5.32 -6.99
N GLU A 132 -9.44 6.11 -8.04
CA GLU A 132 -8.63 7.34 -7.91
C GLU A 132 -9.37 8.45 -7.17
N THR A 133 -10.70 8.40 -7.12
CA THR A 133 -11.54 9.50 -6.62
C THR A 133 -12.54 9.09 -5.54
N LEU A 134 -12.99 7.84 -5.53
CA LEU A 134 -13.96 7.36 -4.55
C LEU A 134 -13.25 6.90 -3.28
N SER A 135 -13.83 7.22 -2.13
CA SER A 135 -13.39 6.68 -0.83
C SER A 135 -13.60 5.16 -0.77
N ILE A 136 -12.75 4.46 -0.02
CA ILE A 136 -12.89 3.03 0.26
C ILE A 136 -14.24 2.68 0.90
N PHE A 137 -14.85 3.62 1.61
CA PHE A 137 -16.17 3.46 2.25
C PHE A 137 -17.35 3.79 1.34
N SER A 138 -17.09 4.13 0.07
CA SER A 138 -18.15 4.51 -0.87
C SER A 138 -19.01 3.33 -1.26
N LYS A 139 -20.35 3.47 -1.14
CA LYS A 139 -21.35 2.50 -1.61
C LYS A 139 -21.30 2.25 -3.13
N HIS A 140 -20.67 3.17 -3.88
CA HIS A 140 -20.48 3.05 -5.33
C HIS A 140 -19.33 2.12 -5.73
N LEU A 141 -18.49 1.68 -4.77
CA LEU A 141 -17.50 0.63 -5.00
C LEU A 141 -18.17 -0.73 -4.94
N ARG A 142 -18.27 -1.39 -6.10
CA ARG A 142 -18.82 -2.75 -6.19
C ARG A 142 -17.97 -3.75 -5.41
N ARG A 143 -18.59 -4.81 -4.89
CA ARG A 143 -17.88 -5.88 -4.17
C ARG A 143 -16.87 -6.56 -5.11
N ASN A 144 -15.62 -6.63 -4.66
CA ASN A 144 -14.54 -7.37 -5.31
C ASN A 144 -14.15 -8.57 -4.43
N SER A 145 -14.74 -9.73 -4.75
CA SER A 145 -14.49 -10.96 -3.98
C SER A 145 -13.04 -11.43 -4.09
N ALA A 146 -12.40 -11.24 -5.26
CA ALA A 146 -11.00 -11.61 -5.44
C ALA A 146 -10.09 -10.83 -4.48
N LEU A 147 -10.29 -9.52 -4.34
CA LEU A 147 -9.54 -8.70 -3.38
C LEU A 147 -9.82 -9.13 -1.94
N THR A 148 -11.07 -9.46 -1.59
CA THR A 148 -11.41 -9.93 -0.25
C THR A 148 -10.66 -11.23 0.09
N TYR A 149 -10.67 -12.22 -0.81
CA TYR A 149 -9.94 -13.47 -0.59
C TYR A 149 -8.43 -13.26 -0.52
N THR A 150 -7.88 -12.36 -1.32
CA THR A 150 -6.46 -11.99 -1.26
C THR A 150 -6.09 -11.37 0.07
N VAL A 151 -6.90 -10.43 0.58
CA VAL A 151 -6.68 -9.80 1.89
C VAL A 151 -6.69 -10.87 2.99
N LEU A 152 -7.71 -11.73 3.01
CA LEU A 152 -7.82 -12.80 4.02
C LEU A 152 -6.64 -13.78 3.94
N GLY A 153 -6.25 -14.20 2.73
CA GLY A 153 -5.11 -15.10 2.53
C GLY A 153 -3.79 -14.47 2.98
N THR A 154 -3.58 -13.20 2.69
CA THR A 154 -2.39 -12.47 3.13
C THR A 154 -2.35 -12.30 4.65
N LEU A 155 -3.48 -12.02 5.30
CA LEU A 155 -3.54 -11.93 6.76
C LEU A 155 -3.27 -13.27 7.43
N LEU A 156 -3.82 -14.36 6.88
CA LEU A 156 -3.54 -15.72 7.36
C LEU A 156 -2.06 -16.06 7.20
N PHE A 157 -1.47 -15.77 6.03
CA PHE A 157 -0.04 -15.96 5.81
C PHE A 157 0.80 -15.18 6.82
N LEU A 158 0.49 -13.90 7.03
CA LEU A 158 1.20 -13.04 7.97
C LEU A 158 1.14 -13.59 9.40
N PHE A 159 -0.04 -14.05 9.83
CA PHE A 159 -0.22 -14.71 11.12
C PHE A 159 0.67 -15.95 11.26
N LEU A 160 0.67 -16.84 10.26
CA LEU A 160 1.52 -18.03 10.25
C LEU A 160 3.01 -17.67 10.23
N ALA A 161 3.40 -16.65 9.47
CA ALA A 161 4.78 -16.18 9.38
C ALA A 161 5.36 -15.67 10.70
N ILE A 162 4.51 -15.10 11.57
CA ILE A 162 4.97 -14.49 12.83
C ILE A 162 4.85 -15.46 14.01
N TYR A 163 3.77 -16.25 14.06
CA TYR A 163 3.41 -17.01 15.25
C TYR A 163 3.71 -18.52 15.15
N THR A 164 4.25 -19.00 14.02
CA THR A 164 4.69 -20.40 13.92
C THR A 164 6.21 -20.52 13.94
N SER A 165 6.73 -21.61 14.53
CA SER A 165 8.16 -21.89 14.56
C SER A 165 8.75 -22.04 13.15
N LEU A 166 7.98 -22.62 12.22
CA LEU A 166 8.36 -22.75 10.82
C LEU A 166 8.48 -21.36 10.15
N GLY A 167 7.50 -20.48 10.36
CA GLY A 167 7.53 -19.11 9.85
C GLY A 167 8.74 -18.34 10.37
N ASN A 168 8.96 -18.38 11.68
CA ASN A 168 10.08 -17.70 12.32
C ASN A 168 11.44 -18.20 11.81
N SER A 169 11.60 -19.50 11.60
CA SER A 169 12.88 -20.07 11.14
C SER A 169 13.16 -19.75 9.66
N LEU A 170 12.14 -19.84 8.79
CA LEU A 170 12.29 -19.61 7.35
C LEU A 170 12.35 -18.14 6.99
N ILE A 171 11.49 -17.32 7.61
CA ILE A 171 11.32 -15.91 7.25
C ILE A 171 12.21 -15.01 8.12
N LYS A 172 12.81 -15.56 9.19
CA LYS A 172 13.62 -14.79 10.16
C LYS A 172 12.82 -13.70 10.89
N THR A 173 11.58 -14.03 11.23
CA THR A 173 10.69 -13.18 12.03
C THR A 173 10.78 -13.57 13.51
N VAL A 174 10.29 -12.69 14.38
CA VAL A 174 10.09 -12.96 15.81
C VAL A 174 8.62 -12.74 16.16
N PRO A 175 8.07 -13.51 17.11
CA PRO A 175 6.69 -13.31 17.55
C PRO A 175 6.52 -11.90 18.12
N LEU A 176 5.44 -11.21 17.70
CA LEU A 176 5.10 -9.90 18.22
C LEU A 176 4.16 -10.00 19.40
N GLU A 177 4.44 -9.25 20.45
CA GLU A 177 3.49 -9.04 21.55
C GLU A 177 2.24 -8.31 21.02
N PRO A 178 1.05 -8.54 21.63
CA PRO A 178 -0.19 -7.90 21.19
C PRO A 178 -0.11 -6.37 21.11
N THR A 179 0.63 -5.73 22.01
CA THR A 179 0.85 -4.28 22.02
C THR A 179 1.60 -3.80 20.78
N LEU A 180 2.66 -4.51 20.37
CA LEU A 180 3.45 -4.20 19.18
C LEU A 180 2.69 -4.52 17.89
N LEU A 181 1.92 -5.60 17.88
CA LEU A 181 1.03 -5.90 16.76
C LEU A 181 -0.02 -4.79 16.58
N PHE A 182 -0.61 -4.32 17.68
CA PHE A 182 -1.55 -3.20 17.65
C PHE A 182 -0.89 -1.92 17.14
N ALA A 183 0.35 -1.65 17.55
CA ALA A 183 1.12 -0.51 17.02
C ALA A 183 1.32 -0.61 15.50
N CYS A 184 1.67 -1.80 14.97
CA CYS A 184 1.77 -2.02 13.53
C CYS A 184 0.44 -1.81 12.79
N LEU A 185 -0.68 -2.30 13.36
CA LEU A 185 -2.03 -2.08 12.84
C LEU A 185 -2.38 -0.57 12.83
N PHE A 186 -2.10 0.13 13.91
CA PHE A 186 -2.35 1.55 14.02
C PHE A 186 -1.54 2.36 13.01
N LEU A 187 -0.22 2.13 12.93
CA LEU A 187 0.66 2.79 11.96
C LEU A 187 0.21 2.53 10.52
N SER A 188 -0.11 1.28 10.18
CA SER A 188 -0.62 0.96 8.85
C SER A 188 -1.95 1.66 8.54
N GLY A 189 -2.83 1.82 9.55
CA GLY A 189 -4.09 2.55 9.45
C GLY A 189 -3.91 4.04 9.16
N ILE A 190 -2.86 4.68 9.69
CA ILE A 190 -2.53 6.08 9.41
C ILE A 190 -2.34 6.31 7.90
N SER A 191 -1.68 5.40 7.20
CA SER A 191 -1.48 5.50 5.75
C SER A 191 -2.80 5.59 4.98
N VAL A 192 -3.82 4.84 5.42
CA VAL A 192 -5.17 4.88 4.82
C VAL A 192 -5.79 6.25 4.97
N VAL A 193 -5.79 6.76 6.19
CA VAL A 193 -6.41 8.06 6.51
C VAL A 193 -5.76 9.17 5.68
N LEU A 194 -4.42 9.19 5.61
CA LEU A 194 -3.69 10.19 4.84
C LEU A 194 -3.99 10.12 3.35
N ILE A 195 -4.07 8.92 2.77
CA ILE A 195 -4.43 8.74 1.36
C ILE A 195 -5.89 9.15 1.11
N GLU A 196 -6.83 8.85 2.01
CA GLU A 196 -8.22 9.30 1.89
C GLU A 196 -8.35 10.82 1.98
N VAL A 197 -7.63 11.47 2.90
CA VAL A 197 -7.57 12.94 3.00
C VAL A 197 -7.04 13.53 1.69
N TYR A 198 -5.97 12.97 1.14
CA TYR A 198 -5.42 13.39 -0.16
C TYR A 198 -6.47 13.29 -1.29
N LYS A 199 -7.25 12.21 -1.35
CA LYS A 199 -8.34 12.05 -2.33
C LYS A 199 -9.43 13.12 -2.16
N ILE A 200 -9.78 13.45 -0.93
CA ILE A 200 -10.79 14.51 -0.64
C ILE A 200 -10.31 15.87 -1.15
N ILE A 201 -9.05 16.21 -0.89
CA ILE A 201 -8.43 17.45 -1.36
C ILE A 201 -8.44 17.50 -2.90
N LEU A 202 -8.03 16.43 -3.57
CA LEU A 202 -8.05 16.35 -5.03
C LEU A 202 -9.45 16.50 -5.63
N ARG A 203 -10.47 15.94 -4.98
CA ARG A 203 -11.87 16.11 -5.42
C ARG A 203 -12.29 17.57 -5.38
N ARG A 204 -12.05 18.24 -4.24
CA ARG A 204 -12.39 19.66 -4.07
C ARG A 204 -11.69 20.55 -5.09
N SER A 205 -10.42 20.30 -5.39
CA SER A 205 -9.66 21.06 -6.39
C SER A 205 -10.19 20.88 -7.82
N ARG A 206 -10.85 19.76 -8.12
CA ARG A 206 -11.46 19.50 -9.45
C ARG A 206 -12.89 20.04 -9.58
N GLU A 207 -13.56 20.27 -8.46
CA GLU A 207 -14.93 20.79 -8.40
C GLU A 207 -14.99 22.34 -8.41
N VAL A 208 -13.84 23.02 -8.17
CA VAL A 208 -13.74 24.49 -8.34
C VAL A 208 -13.68 24.78 -9.85
N PRO A 209 -14.71 25.38 -10.45
CA PRO A 209 -14.64 25.82 -11.84
C PRO A 209 -13.52 26.84 -11.98
N HIS A 210 -12.59 26.65 -12.90
CA HIS A 210 -11.78 27.77 -13.36
C HIS A 210 -12.73 28.80 -13.98
N GLU A 211 -13.01 29.85 -13.25
CA GLU A 211 -13.62 31.06 -13.85
C GLU A 211 -12.74 31.46 -15.05
N PRO A 212 -13.32 31.58 -16.25
CA PRO A 212 -12.55 32.10 -17.38
C PRO A 212 -12.14 33.53 -17.00
N LEU A 213 -10.83 33.76 -16.94
CA LEU A 213 -10.28 35.12 -16.89
C LEU A 213 -10.84 35.85 -18.11
N ALA A 214 -11.70 36.86 -17.86
CA ALA A 214 -12.27 37.78 -18.84
C ALA A 214 -11.17 38.66 -19.44
#